data_7676d18c21804dde3fb925694c56ba3e
#
_entry.id   7676d18c21804dde3fb925694c56ba3e
#
_cell.length_a   1.000
_cell.length_b   1.000
_cell.length_c   1.000
_cell.angle_alpha   90.00
_cell.angle_beta   90.00
_cell.angle_gamma   90.00
#
_symmetry.space_group_name_H-M   'P 1'
#
loop_
_entity.id
_entity.type
_entity.pdbx_description
1 polymer ?
#
loop_
_entity_poly.entity_id
_entity_poly.type
_entity_poly.pdbx_seq_one_letter_code
_entity_poly.pdbx_strand_id
1 'polypeptide(L)'
;MDAITSATSKPNQVSFNGRIVLPPQRQATIALTMGGIVKKASLLPGQWVAANSVIATLENPEFITLQQTYLDSHAQTEYLLAEYERQKNLSAEQAASQKKFQQSKADFLSMKSRQDAAAAQLSLLGVQTEALLKNGIQPLLEVKAPH
;
A
#
# COMPACT_ATOMS: atom_id res chain seq x y z
N MET A 1 31.12 1.44 24.06
CA MET A 1 30.99 1.50 23.24
C MET A 1 30.50 1.31 22.73
N ASP A 2 30.57 1.25 23.23
CA ASP A 2 30.26 1.20 22.36
C ASP A 2 29.67 1.29 21.99
N ALA A 3 29.64 1.22 22.57
CA ALA A 3 29.19 1.34 21.79
C ALA A 3 28.79 1.48 21.38
N ILE A 4 28.88 1.42 21.68
CA ILE A 4 28.62 1.56 20.85
C ILE A 4 28.43 1.79 20.27
N THR A 5 28.56 1.66 20.64
CA THR A 5 28.50 1.90 19.74
C THR A 5 28.19 2.03 19.09
N SER A 6 28.19 2.03 19.36
CA SER A 6 28.02 2.21 18.41
C SER A 6 27.59 2.33 17.82
N ALA A 7 27.60 2.36 18.19
CA ALA A 7 27.31 2.50 17.30
C ALA A 7 26.95 2.64 16.73
N THR A 8 26.91 2.63 16.89
CA THR A 8 26.73 2.78 16.09
C THR A 8 26.36 2.90 15.43
N SER A 9 26.29 3.01 15.58
CA SER A 9 26.05 3.11 14.79
C SER A 9 25.62 3.21 14.21
N LYS A 10 25.41 3.27 14.13
CA LYS A 10 25.10 3.13 13.51
C LYS A 10 24.20 3.19 13.20
N PRO A 11 24.02 3.45 13.01
CA PRO A 11 23.20 3.28 12.82
C PRO A 11 22.40 2.80 12.42
N ASN A 12 22.56 2.37 12.58
CA ASN A 12 22.14 1.86 12.23
C ASN A 12 21.69 1.21 12.14
N GLN A 13 21.68 0.90 12.14
CA GLN A 13 21.54 0.17 12.16
C GLN A 13 20.96 -0.54 12.32
N VAL A 14 20.81 -0.80 12.29
CA VAL A 14 20.43 -1.46 12.52
C VAL A 14 20.11 -2.26 12.66
N SER A 15 20.02 -2.51 12.72
CA SER A 15 19.94 -3.26 12.89
C SER A 15 19.54 -4.08 13.19
N PHE A 16 19.31 -4.49 13.27
CA PHE A 16 18.97 -5.20 13.64
C PHE A 16 18.62 -6.11 13.70
N ASN A 17 18.74 -6.47 13.26
CA ASN A 17 18.69 -7.69 13.55
C ASN A 17 17.60 -8.71 13.86
N GLY A 18 17.25 -9.76 13.50
CA GLY A 18 16.32 -10.79 13.80
C GLY A 18 15.16 -10.42 14.71
N ARG A 19 15.05 -9.22 14.96
CA ARG A 19 14.08 -8.71 15.89
C ARG A 19 12.72 -8.54 15.26
N ILE A 20 11.68 -8.86 16.00
CA ILE A 20 10.31 -8.65 15.54
C ILE A 20 10.05 -7.16 15.50
N VAL A 21 9.59 -6.68 14.35
CA VAL A 21 9.26 -5.26 14.17
C VAL A 21 7.76 -5.11 14.21
N LEU A 22 7.28 -4.20 15.05
CA LEU A 22 5.86 -3.92 15.14
C LEU A 22 5.36 -3.30 13.83
N PRO A 23 4.10 -3.60 13.44
CA PRO A 23 3.59 -3.08 12.17
C PRO A 23 3.73 -1.58 11.98
N PRO A 24 3.48 -0.72 12.97
CA PRO A 24 3.68 0.72 12.76
C PRO A 24 5.12 1.09 12.49
N GLN A 25 6.09 0.41 13.14
CA GLN A 25 7.50 0.65 12.86
C GLN A 25 7.87 0.21 11.46
N ARG A 26 7.32 -0.91 11.01
CA ARG A 26 7.56 -1.40 9.68
C ARG A 26 7.03 -0.42 8.64
N GLN A 27 5.83 0.12 8.87
CA GLN A 27 5.23 1.08 7.97
C GLN A 27 6.10 2.34 7.84
N ALA A 28 6.59 2.85 8.95
CA ALA A 28 7.46 4.01 8.96
C ALA A 28 8.75 3.72 8.19
N THR A 29 9.34 2.55 8.40
CA THR A 29 10.57 2.16 7.72
C THR A 29 10.36 2.09 6.21
N ILE A 30 9.26 1.49 5.77
CA ILE A 30 8.96 1.36 4.34
C ILE A 30 8.75 2.74 3.72
N ALA A 31 8.03 3.62 4.40
CA ALA A 31 7.79 4.96 3.91
C ALA A 31 9.10 5.73 3.75
N LEU A 32 9.98 5.64 4.73
CA LEU A 32 11.28 6.31 4.66
C LEU A 32 12.15 5.73 3.56
N THR A 33 12.10 4.41 3.38
CA THR A 33 12.86 3.73 2.33
C THR A 33 12.38 4.14 0.94
N MET A 34 11.07 4.34 0.79
CA MET A 34 10.51 4.81 -0.47
C MET A 34 11.09 6.17 -0.87
N GLY A 35 11.42 7.00 0.13
CA GLY A 35 11.99 8.31 -0.12
C GLY A 35 10.95 9.34 -0.50
N GLY A 36 11.43 10.46 -1.06
CA GLY A 36 10.57 11.55 -1.43
C GLY A 36 10.98 12.83 -0.75
N ILE A 37 10.21 13.88 -0.96
CA ILE A 37 10.48 15.18 -0.37
C ILE A 37 9.70 15.32 0.92
N VAL A 38 10.41 15.61 2.01
CA VAL A 38 9.78 15.85 3.31
C VAL A 38 9.11 17.22 3.27
N LYS A 39 7.78 17.23 3.41
CA LYS A 39 7.03 18.49 3.41
C LYS A 39 6.82 19.01 4.82
N LYS A 40 6.76 18.13 5.80
CA LYS A 40 6.58 18.53 7.18
C LYS A 40 7.22 17.49 8.10
N ALA A 41 7.96 17.97 9.08
CA ALA A 41 8.49 17.11 10.12
C ALA A 41 8.26 17.82 11.43
N SER A 42 7.54 17.18 12.35
CA SER A 42 7.15 17.80 13.61
C SER A 42 7.91 17.23 14.80
N LEU A 43 8.78 16.25 14.56
CA LEU A 43 9.53 15.61 15.63
C LEU A 43 10.83 16.35 15.89
N LEU A 44 11.02 16.77 17.14
CA LEU A 44 12.26 17.36 17.59
C LEU A 44 13.03 16.32 18.40
N PRO A 45 14.37 16.40 18.38
CA PRO A 45 15.18 15.48 19.18
C PRO A 45 14.77 15.51 20.65
N GLY A 46 14.58 14.32 21.22
CA GLY A 46 14.19 14.20 22.61
C GLY A 46 12.73 14.45 22.88
N GLN A 47 11.98 14.84 21.87
CA GLN A 47 10.56 15.11 22.07
C GLN A 47 9.78 13.80 22.19
N TRP A 48 8.89 13.75 23.18
CA TRP A 48 8.00 12.62 23.35
C TRP A 48 6.79 12.81 22.44
N VAL A 49 6.37 11.74 21.73
CA VAL A 49 5.21 11.82 20.84
C VAL A 49 4.26 10.67 21.15
N ALA A 50 2.98 10.93 20.97
CA ALA A 50 1.96 9.91 21.15
C ALA A 50 2.04 8.88 20.03
N ALA A 51 1.67 7.63 20.36
CA ALA A 51 1.61 6.57 19.34
C ALA A 51 0.63 6.97 18.24
N ASN A 52 0.99 6.63 17.00
CA ASN A 52 0.17 6.89 15.80
C ASN A 52 0.02 8.36 15.44
N SER A 53 0.73 9.27 16.12
CA SER A 53 0.71 10.66 15.70
C SER A 53 1.56 10.83 14.44
N VAL A 54 1.17 11.76 13.58
CA VAL A 54 1.91 12.04 12.36
C VAL A 54 3.17 12.79 12.69
N ILE A 55 4.32 12.20 12.40
CA ILE A 55 5.62 12.81 12.71
C ILE A 55 6.28 13.42 11.49
N ALA A 56 5.85 13.05 10.28
CA ALA A 56 6.38 13.61 9.05
C ALA A 56 5.40 13.37 7.91
N THR A 57 5.49 14.20 6.88
CA THR A 57 4.78 13.94 5.62
C THR A 57 5.78 13.97 4.48
N LEU A 58 5.60 13.05 3.54
CA LEU A 58 6.50 12.90 2.40
C LEU A 58 5.73 13.09 1.10
N GLU A 59 6.36 13.74 0.14
CA GLU A 59 5.84 13.85 -1.21
C GLU A 59 6.64 12.91 -2.10
N ASN A 60 5.96 11.93 -2.71
CA ASN A 60 6.60 10.94 -3.56
C ASN A 60 5.67 10.59 -4.72
N PRO A 61 6.12 10.81 -5.98
CA PRO A 61 5.26 10.50 -7.13
C PRO A 61 4.87 9.05 -7.22
N GLU A 62 5.71 8.12 -6.76
CA GLU A 62 5.39 6.70 -6.79
C GLU A 62 4.22 6.37 -5.86
N PHE A 63 4.11 7.09 -4.75
CA PHE A 63 2.98 6.93 -3.85
C PHE A 63 1.67 7.32 -4.52
N ILE A 64 1.70 8.42 -5.28
CA ILE A 64 0.53 8.87 -6.02
C ILE A 64 0.17 7.85 -7.10
N THR A 65 1.16 7.36 -7.84
CA THR A 65 0.95 6.37 -8.88
C THR A 65 0.37 5.07 -8.31
N LEU A 66 0.85 4.66 -7.13
CA LEU A 66 0.36 3.44 -6.49
C LEU A 66 -1.13 3.57 -6.14
N GLN A 67 -1.52 4.73 -5.62
CA GLN A 67 -2.93 4.99 -5.32
C GLN A 67 -3.77 4.97 -6.59
N GLN A 68 -3.27 5.57 -7.67
CA GLN A 68 -3.95 5.58 -8.95
C GLN A 68 -4.13 4.15 -9.48
N THR A 69 -3.08 3.34 -9.36
CA THR A 69 -3.14 1.94 -9.80
C THR A 69 -4.22 1.18 -9.03
N TYR A 70 -4.33 1.43 -7.74
CA TYR A 70 -5.36 0.77 -6.95
C TYR A 70 -6.75 1.20 -7.40
N LEU A 71 -6.98 2.50 -7.55
CA LEU A 71 -8.31 3.01 -7.94
C LEU A 71 -8.70 2.53 -9.33
N ASP A 72 -7.76 2.55 -10.28
CA ASP A 72 -7.98 2.06 -11.63
C ASP A 72 -8.33 0.58 -11.64
N SER A 73 -7.52 -0.23 -10.95
CA SER A 73 -7.73 -1.67 -10.97
C SER A 73 -8.99 -2.04 -10.20
N HIS A 74 -9.33 -1.27 -9.17
CA HIS A 74 -10.58 -1.50 -8.45
C HIS A 74 -11.79 -1.28 -9.37
N ALA A 75 -11.79 -0.18 -10.10
CA ALA A 75 -12.90 0.13 -11.03
C ALA A 75 -12.99 -0.92 -12.14
N GLN A 76 -11.84 -1.31 -12.70
CA GLN A 76 -11.81 -2.32 -13.76
C GLN A 76 -12.24 -3.69 -13.23
N THR A 77 -11.86 -4.01 -12.00
CA THR A 77 -12.24 -5.28 -11.40
C THR A 77 -13.75 -5.37 -11.24
N GLU A 78 -14.40 -4.28 -10.83
CA GLU A 78 -15.86 -4.26 -10.69
C GLU A 78 -16.54 -4.50 -12.04
N TYR A 79 -16.05 -3.83 -13.07
CA TYR A 79 -16.59 -4.01 -14.41
C TYR A 79 -16.38 -5.45 -14.89
N LEU A 80 -15.18 -5.98 -14.71
CA LEU A 80 -14.86 -7.31 -15.20
C LEU A 80 -15.56 -8.41 -14.40
N LEU A 81 -15.85 -8.17 -13.12
CA LEU A 81 -16.65 -9.10 -12.35
C LEU A 81 -18.06 -9.21 -12.90
N ALA A 82 -18.68 -8.07 -13.21
CA ALA A 82 -20.00 -8.06 -13.79
C ALA A 82 -20.01 -8.78 -15.13
N GLU A 83 -18.98 -8.55 -15.96
CA GLU A 83 -18.86 -9.21 -17.24
C GLU A 83 -18.66 -10.72 -17.09
N TYR A 84 -17.82 -11.11 -16.14
CA TYR A 84 -17.58 -12.52 -15.84
C TYR A 84 -18.89 -13.22 -15.45
N GLU A 85 -19.67 -12.62 -14.57
CA GLU A 85 -20.94 -13.23 -14.14
C GLU A 85 -21.96 -13.28 -15.27
N ARG A 86 -21.98 -12.25 -16.12
CA ARG A 86 -22.87 -12.25 -17.27
C ARG A 86 -22.50 -13.38 -18.24
N GLN A 87 -21.22 -13.54 -18.54
CA GLN A 87 -20.76 -14.60 -19.45
C GLN A 87 -20.95 -15.98 -18.82
N LYS A 88 -20.83 -16.10 -17.50
CA LYS A 88 -21.07 -17.35 -16.80
C LYS A 88 -22.52 -17.80 -17.00
N ASN A 89 -23.46 -16.87 -16.85
CA ASN A 89 -24.86 -17.18 -17.04
C ASN A 89 -25.16 -17.55 -18.49
N LEU A 90 -24.58 -16.83 -19.44
CA LEU A 90 -24.78 -17.13 -20.86
C LEU A 90 -24.19 -18.49 -21.24
N SER A 91 -23.01 -18.83 -20.71
CA SER A 91 -22.37 -20.09 -21.06
C SER A 91 -23.10 -21.29 -20.50
N ALA A 92 -23.86 -21.09 -19.40
CA ALA A 92 -24.67 -22.17 -18.85
C ALA A 92 -25.81 -22.58 -19.80
N GLU A 93 -26.24 -21.64 -20.66
CA GLU A 93 -27.33 -21.91 -21.59
C GLU A 93 -26.84 -22.19 -23.00
N GLN A 94 -25.66 -21.69 -23.38
CA GLN A 94 -25.15 -21.80 -24.73
C GLN A 94 -23.70 -22.25 -24.72
N ALA A 95 -23.44 -23.43 -25.29
CA ALA A 95 -22.07 -23.96 -25.32
C ALA A 95 -21.12 -23.09 -26.12
N ALA A 96 -21.61 -22.34 -27.11
CA ALA A 96 -20.79 -21.47 -27.93
C ALA A 96 -20.19 -20.30 -27.13
N SER A 97 -20.71 -20.05 -25.93
CA SER A 97 -20.23 -18.94 -25.07
C SER A 97 -19.08 -19.35 -24.16
N GLN A 98 -18.63 -20.60 -24.21
CA GLN A 98 -17.58 -21.07 -23.32
C GLN A 98 -16.27 -20.29 -23.47
N LYS A 99 -15.87 -19.99 -24.71
CA LYS A 99 -14.64 -19.24 -24.94
C LYS A 99 -14.71 -17.85 -24.33
N LYS A 100 -15.83 -17.16 -24.50
CA LYS A 100 -16.03 -15.84 -23.94
C LYS A 100 -16.05 -15.87 -22.42
N PHE A 101 -16.66 -16.92 -21.87
CA PHE A 101 -16.68 -17.09 -20.42
C PHE A 101 -15.25 -17.28 -19.88
N GLN A 102 -14.44 -18.14 -20.51
CA GLN A 102 -13.09 -18.35 -20.08
C GLN A 102 -12.25 -17.07 -20.18
N GLN A 103 -12.46 -16.30 -21.25
CA GLN A 103 -11.75 -15.03 -21.42
C GLN A 103 -12.14 -14.03 -20.33
N SER A 104 -13.43 -13.90 -20.06
CA SER A 104 -13.89 -12.95 -19.04
C SER A 104 -13.41 -13.34 -17.65
N LYS A 105 -13.34 -14.64 -17.39
CA LYS A 105 -12.80 -15.13 -16.11
C LYS A 105 -11.31 -14.76 -15.96
N ALA A 106 -10.53 -14.97 -17.03
CA ALA A 106 -9.10 -14.65 -17.01
C ALA A 106 -8.88 -13.16 -16.82
N ASP A 107 -9.67 -12.34 -17.51
CA ASP A 107 -9.56 -10.88 -17.42
C ASP A 107 -9.87 -10.41 -15.99
N PHE A 108 -10.93 -10.96 -15.40
CA PHE A 108 -11.32 -10.61 -14.04
C PHE A 108 -10.22 -10.99 -13.05
N LEU A 109 -9.73 -12.23 -13.12
CA LEU A 109 -8.72 -12.70 -12.17
C LEU A 109 -7.42 -11.92 -12.30
N SER A 110 -7.03 -11.57 -13.53
CA SER A 110 -5.83 -10.78 -13.77
C SER A 110 -5.93 -9.40 -13.13
N MET A 111 -7.06 -8.74 -13.33
CA MET A 111 -7.25 -7.40 -12.79
C MET A 111 -7.40 -7.42 -11.27
N LYS A 112 -8.08 -8.47 -10.74
CA LYS A 112 -8.19 -8.63 -9.30
C LYS A 112 -6.83 -8.79 -8.65
N SER A 113 -5.94 -9.54 -9.29
CA SER A 113 -4.57 -9.71 -8.81
C SER A 113 -3.84 -8.37 -8.74
N ARG A 114 -4.00 -7.54 -9.76
CA ARG A 114 -3.39 -6.21 -9.79
C ARG A 114 -3.93 -5.33 -8.67
N GLN A 115 -5.24 -5.36 -8.48
CA GLN A 115 -5.88 -4.61 -7.40
C GLN A 115 -5.36 -5.07 -6.05
N ASP A 116 -5.28 -6.38 -5.83
CA ASP A 116 -4.85 -6.93 -4.55
C ASP A 116 -3.39 -6.58 -4.26
N ALA A 117 -2.54 -6.59 -5.28
CA ALA A 117 -1.13 -6.23 -5.11
C ALA A 117 -0.99 -4.76 -4.71
N ALA A 118 -1.74 -3.88 -5.38
CA ALA A 118 -1.71 -2.46 -5.04
C ALA A 118 -2.24 -2.24 -3.63
N ALA A 119 -3.31 -2.94 -3.25
CA ALA A 119 -3.87 -2.84 -1.90
C ALA A 119 -2.85 -3.27 -0.85
N ALA A 120 -2.12 -4.36 -1.13
CA ALA A 120 -1.11 -4.85 -0.20
C ALA A 120 0.02 -3.83 -0.02
N GLN A 121 0.48 -3.23 -1.11
CA GLN A 121 1.53 -2.22 -1.03
C GLN A 121 1.06 -0.99 -0.26
N LEU A 122 -0.17 -0.55 -0.48
CA LEU A 122 -0.74 0.57 0.26
C LEU A 122 -0.88 0.25 1.75
N SER A 123 -1.26 -0.99 2.06
CA SER A 123 -1.36 -1.42 3.44
C SER A 123 -0.02 -1.36 4.16
N LEU A 124 1.06 -1.74 3.46
CA LEU A 124 2.41 -1.65 4.04
C LEU A 124 2.79 -0.21 4.36
N LEU A 125 2.22 0.75 3.64
CA LEU A 125 2.45 2.17 3.89
C LEU A 125 1.47 2.76 4.89
N GLY A 126 0.57 1.95 5.44
CA GLY A 126 -0.40 2.41 6.42
C GLY A 126 -1.64 3.07 5.83
N VAL A 127 -1.85 2.93 4.55
CA VAL A 127 -3.00 3.55 3.87
C VAL A 127 -4.18 2.59 3.85
N GLN A 128 -5.32 3.08 4.29
CA GLN A 128 -6.57 2.31 4.27
C GLN A 128 -7.23 2.48 2.90
N THR A 129 -7.48 1.37 2.23
CA THR A 129 -8.08 1.44 0.89
C THR A 129 -9.50 1.99 0.92
N GLU A 130 -10.23 1.75 2.01
CA GLU A 130 -11.57 2.32 2.17
C GLU A 130 -11.54 3.83 2.18
N ALA A 131 -10.55 4.41 2.89
CA ALA A 131 -10.39 5.86 2.92
C ALA A 131 -10.02 6.40 1.55
N LEU A 132 -9.19 5.66 0.82
CA LEU A 132 -8.78 6.04 -0.52
C LEU A 132 -9.98 6.07 -1.47
N LEU A 133 -10.83 5.05 -1.41
CA LEU A 133 -12.04 5.00 -2.24
C LEU A 133 -13.00 6.12 -1.92
N LYS A 134 -13.07 6.51 -0.65
CA LYS A 134 -13.99 7.54 -0.21
C LYS A 134 -13.47 8.94 -0.51
N ASN A 135 -12.19 9.19 -0.27
CA ASN A 135 -11.64 10.54 -0.29
C ASN A 135 -10.76 10.84 -1.51
N GLY A 136 -10.39 9.81 -2.28
CA GLY A 136 -9.53 10.00 -3.45
C GLY A 136 -8.05 9.99 -3.11
N ILE A 137 -7.25 10.32 -4.12
CA ILE A 137 -5.79 10.26 -3.99
C ILE A 137 -5.29 11.32 -3.02
N GLN A 138 -4.40 10.90 -2.13
CA GLN A 138 -3.74 11.80 -1.19
C GLN A 138 -2.34 12.12 -1.71
N PRO A 139 -1.99 13.41 -1.83
CA PRO A 139 -0.68 13.76 -2.39
C PRO A 139 0.49 13.52 -1.44
N LEU A 140 0.23 13.46 -0.14
CA LEU A 140 1.29 13.32 0.85
C LEU A 140 1.15 12.02 1.62
N LEU A 141 2.27 11.33 1.79
CA LEU A 141 2.34 10.12 2.61
C LEU A 141 2.64 10.52 4.04
N GLU A 142 1.81 10.08 4.96
CA GLU A 142 1.98 10.38 6.38
C GLU A 142 2.82 9.29 7.04
N VAL A 143 3.89 9.72 7.73
CA VAL A 143 4.71 8.82 8.54
C VAL A 143 4.25 8.99 9.98
N LYS A 144 3.79 7.90 10.58
CA LYS A 144 3.22 7.94 11.93
C LYS A 144 4.21 7.36 12.93
N ALA A 145 4.11 7.86 14.15
CA ALA A 145 4.94 7.35 15.23
C ALA A 145 4.56 5.92 15.56
N PRO A 146 5.52 5.04 15.84
CA PRO A 146 5.22 3.67 16.26
C PRO A 146 4.57 3.65 17.65
N HIS A 147 3.89 2.54 17.93
CA HIS A 147 3.29 2.31 19.26
C HIS A 147 4.33 2.13 20.34
#